data_ecdba10b2419ce5318a80b1dce845a1c
#
_entry.id   ecdba10b2419ce5318a80b1dce845a1c
#
_cell.length_a   1.000
_cell.length_b   1.000
_cell.length_c   1.000
_cell.angle_alpha   90.00
_cell.angle_beta   90.00
_cell.angle_gamma   90.00
#
_symmetry.space_group_name_H-M   'P 1'
#
loop_
_entity.id
_entity.type
_entity.pdbx_description
1 polymer ?
#
loop_
_entity_poly.entity_id
_entity_poly.type
_entity_poly.pdbx_seq_one_letter_code
_entity_poly.pdbx_strand_id
1 'polypeptide(L)'
;ILKYPKDSAGSIMTTECISLRTHMTVRECFEKIRKEAIDKETIYTCYVTDDQKTLLGIVTVKDLLLHGYDDKVDSFMETNLISVNTLDDKEEVANTLSKYDLLAVPVVDQENKLVGIVTVDDALDVITEEATEDISYINAVTPSDKPYFETSTVRTYLHRLPWLLILMIGATFTGLILNTYQEMLFPVVVACVPMVMGTGGNAGSQASVTIIRGMALDQIRPRDILKVIWKELRVGLLIGLSVALVCFVKLQLLDNLLFGYT
;
A
#
# COMPACT_ATOMS: atom_id res chain seq x y z
N ILE A 1 -16.48 -16.80 1.22
CA ILE A 1 -15.36 -16.12 1.90
C ILE A 1 -14.21 -17.12 2.14
N LEU A 2 -14.39 -18.20 2.87
CA LEU A 2 -13.33 -19.19 3.19
C LEU A 2 -12.71 -19.95 1.98
N LYS A 3 -13.19 -19.73 0.76
CA LYS A 3 -12.72 -20.40 -0.46
C LYS A 3 -11.73 -19.58 -1.28
N TYR A 4 -11.55 -18.29 -0.98
CA TYR A 4 -10.71 -17.38 -1.75
C TYR A 4 -9.33 -17.20 -1.08
N PRO A 5 -8.28 -16.91 -1.85
CA PRO A 5 -6.96 -16.57 -1.32
C PRO A 5 -7.04 -15.39 -0.32
N LYS A 6 -6.17 -15.38 0.70
CA LYS A 6 -6.20 -14.39 1.80
C LYS A 6 -6.14 -12.93 1.32
N ASP A 7 -5.37 -12.66 0.27
CA ASP A 7 -5.12 -11.29 -0.22
C ASP A 7 -5.89 -10.97 -1.51
N SER A 8 -7.09 -11.59 -1.67
CA SER A 8 -7.94 -11.37 -2.85
C SER A 8 -9.22 -10.60 -2.51
N ALA A 9 -9.83 -9.95 -3.51
CA ALA A 9 -11.15 -9.32 -3.41
C ALA A 9 -12.20 -10.25 -2.80
N GLY A 10 -12.15 -11.53 -3.16
CA GLY A 10 -13.07 -12.56 -2.63
C GLY A 10 -12.91 -12.82 -1.14
N SER A 11 -11.76 -12.48 -0.52
CA SER A 11 -11.53 -12.66 0.92
C SER A 11 -12.15 -11.55 1.76
N ILE A 12 -12.26 -10.34 1.22
CA ILE A 12 -12.77 -9.14 1.89
C ILE A 12 -14.19 -8.75 1.47
N MET A 13 -14.76 -9.40 0.43
CA MET A 13 -16.11 -9.08 -0.05
C MET A 13 -17.18 -9.54 0.91
N THR A 14 -18.30 -8.83 0.92
CA THR A 14 -19.59 -9.30 1.47
C THR A 14 -20.55 -9.73 0.37
N THR A 15 -21.42 -10.70 0.66
CA THR A 15 -22.50 -11.10 -0.26
C THR A 15 -23.80 -10.36 0.01
N GLU A 16 -23.80 -9.44 0.97
CA GLU A 16 -24.96 -8.71 1.46
C GLU A 16 -25.27 -7.47 0.61
N CYS A 17 -25.46 -7.66 -0.69
CA CYS A 17 -25.82 -6.61 -1.62
C CYS A 17 -27.27 -6.79 -2.15
N ILE A 18 -27.82 -5.71 -2.71
CA ILE A 18 -29.16 -5.73 -3.34
C ILE A 18 -28.98 -5.90 -4.85
N SER A 19 -29.59 -6.95 -5.41
CA SER A 19 -29.65 -7.16 -6.84
C SER A 19 -31.04 -6.84 -7.38
N LEU A 20 -31.10 -6.06 -8.44
CA LEU A 20 -32.35 -5.72 -9.18
C LEU A 20 -32.35 -6.43 -10.53
N ARG A 21 -33.53 -6.44 -11.19
CA ARG A 21 -33.68 -6.96 -12.56
C ARG A 21 -33.98 -5.82 -13.52
N THR A 22 -33.52 -5.93 -14.76
CA THR A 22 -33.70 -4.92 -15.80
C THR A 22 -35.15 -4.54 -16.07
N HIS A 23 -36.05 -5.52 -15.99
CA HIS A 23 -37.47 -5.32 -16.28
C HIS A 23 -38.29 -4.75 -15.10
N MET A 24 -37.70 -4.65 -13.91
CA MET A 24 -38.38 -4.12 -12.72
C MET A 24 -38.69 -2.64 -12.89
N THR A 25 -39.85 -2.23 -12.36
CA THR A 25 -40.23 -0.82 -12.20
C THR A 25 -39.60 -0.24 -10.93
N VAL A 26 -39.49 1.09 -10.87
CA VAL A 26 -39.02 1.81 -9.66
C VAL A 26 -39.83 1.42 -8.42
N ARG A 27 -41.16 1.25 -8.57
CA ARG A 27 -42.06 0.77 -7.49
C ARG A 27 -41.64 -0.59 -6.95
N GLU A 28 -41.42 -1.54 -7.84
CA GLU A 28 -40.98 -2.90 -7.47
C GLU A 28 -39.57 -2.89 -6.85
N CYS A 29 -38.69 -2.02 -7.31
CA CYS A 29 -37.38 -1.83 -6.72
C CYS A 29 -37.48 -1.34 -5.26
N PHE A 30 -38.30 -0.35 -4.96
CA PHE A 30 -38.54 0.11 -3.59
C PHE A 30 -39.16 -0.96 -2.71
N GLU A 31 -40.10 -1.75 -3.21
CA GLU A 31 -40.69 -2.87 -2.46
C GLU A 31 -39.63 -3.92 -2.11
N LYS A 32 -38.78 -4.26 -3.08
CA LYS A 32 -37.66 -5.19 -2.86
C LYS A 32 -36.64 -4.65 -1.87
N ILE A 33 -36.20 -3.40 -2.02
CA ILE A 33 -35.28 -2.76 -1.11
C ILE A 33 -35.83 -2.78 0.33
N ARG A 34 -37.07 -2.36 0.55
CA ARG A 34 -37.73 -2.37 1.87
C ARG A 34 -37.80 -3.75 2.50
N LYS A 35 -37.95 -4.78 1.69
CA LYS A 35 -38.02 -6.17 2.18
C LYS A 35 -36.67 -6.74 2.54
N GLU A 36 -35.61 -6.41 1.77
CA GLU A 36 -34.31 -7.03 1.89
C GLU A 36 -33.27 -6.16 2.66
N ALA A 37 -33.54 -4.86 2.82
CA ALA A 37 -32.57 -3.87 3.35
C ALA A 37 -32.02 -4.19 4.73
N ILE A 38 -32.78 -4.88 5.59
CA ILE A 38 -32.41 -5.17 6.97
C ILE A 38 -31.15 -6.03 7.04
N ASP A 39 -30.97 -6.95 6.09
CA ASP A 39 -29.89 -7.92 6.06
C ASP A 39 -28.80 -7.54 5.04
N LYS A 40 -28.76 -6.27 4.60
CA LYS A 40 -27.81 -5.81 3.58
C LYS A 40 -26.81 -4.80 4.13
N GLU A 41 -25.57 -4.94 3.71
CA GLU A 41 -24.45 -4.06 4.08
C GLU A 41 -24.71 -2.60 3.65
N THR A 42 -25.20 -2.43 2.42
CA THR A 42 -25.58 -1.13 1.89
C THR A 42 -26.76 -1.21 0.97
N ILE A 43 -27.57 -0.13 0.96
CA ILE A 43 -28.70 0.05 0.04
C ILE A 43 -28.43 1.18 -0.96
N TYR A 44 -27.36 1.95 -0.79
CA TYR A 44 -27.10 3.15 -1.60
C TYR A 44 -26.88 2.83 -3.07
N THR A 45 -26.25 1.69 -3.35
CA THR A 45 -26.02 1.17 -4.70
C THR A 45 -26.68 -0.21 -4.84
N CYS A 46 -27.53 -0.37 -5.84
CA CYS A 46 -28.18 -1.62 -6.20
C CYS A 46 -27.60 -2.12 -7.53
N TYR A 47 -27.36 -3.41 -7.63
CA TYR A 47 -26.70 -4.03 -8.78
C TYR A 47 -27.73 -4.68 -9.70
N VAL A 48 -27.73 -4.30 -10.97
CA VAL A 48 -28.68 -4.83 -11.95
C VAL A 48 -28.09 -6.07 -12.60
N THR A 49 -28.81 -7.18 -12.50
CA THR A 49 -28.39 -8.49 -13.05
C THR A 49 -29.45 -9.13 -13.89
N ASP A 50 -29.02 -10.03 -14.80
CA ASP A 50 -29.94 -10.94 -15.52
C ASP A 50 -30.29 -12.16 -14.66
N ASP A 51 -31.05 -13.10 -15.25
CA ASP A 51 -31.49 -14.33 -14.58
C ASP A 51 -30.36 -15.29 -14.26
N GLN A 52 -29.20 -15.14 -14.90
CA GLN A 52 -27.97 -15.92 -14.64
C GLN A 52 -27.05 -15.23 -13.66
N LYS A 53 -27.47 -14.10 -13.06
CA LYS A 53 -26.70 -13.21 -12.17
C LYS A 53 -25.56 -12.46 -12.87
N THR A 54 -25.53 -12.39 -14.19
CA THR A 54 -24.55 -11.57 -14.92
C THR A 54 -24.76 -10.10 -14.56
N LEU A 55 -23.71 -9.40 -14.19
CA LEU A 55 -23.76 -7.98 -13.83
C LEU A 55 -23.94 -7.13 -15.11
N LEU A 56 -25.03 -6.40 -15.20
CA LEU A 56 -25.42 -5.59 -16.37
C LEU A 56 -25.27 -4.08 -16.11
N GLY A 57 -25.45 -3.64 -14.87
CA GLY A 57 -25.42 -2.24 -14.52
C GLY A 57 -25.60 -2.00 -13.04
N ILE A 58 -25.62 -0.73 -12.66
CA ILE A 58 -25.93 -0.28 -11.31
C ILE A 58 -27.02 0.77 -11.34
N VAL A 59 -27.74 0.89 -10.22
CA VAL A 59 -28.71 1.94 -9.95
C VAL A 59 -28.53 2.39 -8.51
N THR A 60 -28.41 3.69 -8.31
CA THR A 60 -28.35 4.25 -6.96
C THR A 60 -29.76 4.51 -6.42
N VAL A 61 -29.91 4.55 -5.10
CA VAL A 61 -31.18 4.98 -4.48
C VAL A 61 -31.56 6.40 -4.92
N LYS A 62 -30.56 7.26 -5.17
CA LYS A 62 -30.77 8.59 -5.73
C LYS A 62 -31.47 8.51 -7.09
N ASP A 63 -31.04 7.62 -7.99
CA ASP A 63 -31.65 7.48 -9.31
C ASP A 63 -33.11 7.00 -9.20
N LEU A 64 -33.37 6.03 -8.30
CA LEU A 64 -34.71 5.59 -8.01
C LEU A 64 -35.63 6.70 -7.48
N LEU A 65 -35.10 7.65 -6.71
CA LEU A 65 -35.88 8.80 -6.20
C LEU A 65 -36.14 9.85 -7.26
N LEU A 66 -35.32 9.96 -8.30
CA LEU A 66 -35.47 10.94 -9.37
C LEU A 66 -36.36 10.47 -10.50
N HIS A 67 -36.63 9.17 -10.60
CA HIS A 67 -37.47 8.59 -11.67
C HIS A 67 -38.89 8.27 -11.19
N GLY A 68 -39.83 8.20 -12.16
CA GLY A 68 -41.21 7.89 -11.87
C GLY A 68 -41.43 6.43 -11.45
N TYR A 69 -42.43 6.17 -10.62
CA TYR A 69 -42.70 4.81 -10.09
C TYR A 69 -42.89 3.74 -11.17
N ASP A 70 -43.33 4.11 -12.36
CA ASP A 70 -43.62 3.20 -13.46
C ASP A 70 -42.45 3.09 -14.47
N ASP A 71 -41.39 3.86 -14.28
CA ASP A 71 -40.18 3.78 -15.10
C ASP A 71 -39.44 2.45 -14.83
N LYS A 72 -38.90 1.86 -15.90
CA LYS A 72 -38.14 0.60 -15.81
C LYS A 72 -36.66 0.87 -15.58
N VAL A 73 -36.01 -0.01 -14.82
CA VAL A 73 -34.60 0.03 -14.49
C VAL A 73 -33.71 0.09 -15.74
N ASP A 74 -34.04 -0.63 -16.80
CA ASP A 74 -33.28 -0.67 -18.05
C ASP A 74 -33.18 0.69 -18.77
N SER A 75 -34.12 1.61 -18.51
CA SER A 75 -34.14 2.93 -19.16
C SER A 75 -33.18 3.94 -18.55
N PHE A 76 -32.70 3.73 -17.30
CA PHE A 76 -31.86 4.70 -16.58
C PHE A 76 -30.69 4.10 -15.81
N MET A 77 -30.51 2.76 -15.83
CA MET A 77 -29.37 2.14 -15.18
C MET A 77 -28.04 2.60 -15.81
N GLU A 78 -27.01 2.79 -14.97
CA GLU A 78 -25.66 3.04 -15.44
C GLU A 78 -25.01 1.72 -15.86
N THR A 79 -24.58 1.64 -17.13
CA THR A 79 -23.96 0.43 -17.71
C THR A 79 -22.44 0.51 -17.77
N ASN A 80 -21.88 1.73 -17.69
CA ASN A 80 -20.44 1.94 -17.65
C ASN A 80 -19.95 1.85 -16.21
N LEU A 81 -19.91 0.65 -15.67
CA LEU A 81 -19.56 0.40 -14.27
C LEU A 81 -18.13 -0.13 -14.10
N ILE A 82 -17.57 0.17 -12.96
CA ILE A 82 -16.31 -0.42 -12.51
C ILE A 82 -16.66 -1.66 -11.69
N SER A 83 -16.05 -2.79 -12.04
CA SER A 83 -16.16 -4.05 -11.30
C SER A 83 -14.77 -4.65 -11.11
N VAL A 84 -14.61 -5.49 -10.09
CA VAL A 84 -13.37 -6.20 -9.80
C VAL A 84 -13.64 -7.72 -9.83
N ASN A 85 -12.59 -8.50 -10.11
CA ASN A 85 -12.71 -9.96 -10.11
C ASN A 85 -12.45 -10.50 -8.70
N THR A 86 -13.05 -11.66 -8.38
CA THR A 86 -12.85 -12.35 -7.08
C THR A 86 -11.39 -12.64 -6.75
N LEU A 87 -10.51 -12.74 -7.74
CA LEU A 87 -9.09 -13.05 -7.59
C LEU A 87 -8.17 -11.81 -7.67
N ASP A 88 -8.73 -10.63 -7.91
CA ASP A 88 -7.96 -9.40 -7.91
C ASP A 88 -7.39 -9.14 -6.51
N ASP A 89 -6.22 -8.51 -6.45
CA ASP A 89 -5.55 -8.17 -5.21
C ASP A 89 -6.37 -7.19 -4.37
N LYS A 90 -6.49 -7.43 -3.05
CA LYS A 90 -7.29 -6.59 -2.14
C LYS A 90 -6.80 -5.13 -2.12
N GLU A 91 -5.47 -4.90 -2.27
CA GLU A 91 -4.89 -3.57 -2.32
C GLU A 91 -5.31 -2.83 -3.59
N GLU A 92 -5.29 -3.50 -4.77
CA GLU A 92 -5.78 -2.92 -6.02
C GLU A 92 -7.27 -2.57 -5.96
N VAL A 93 -8.06 -3.40 -5.28
CA VAL A 93 -9.49 -3.15 -5.05
C VAL A 93 -9.70 -1.92 -4.16
N ALA A 94 -8.98 -1.82 -3.06
CA ALA A 94 -9.04 -0.67 -2.16
C ALA A 94 -8.60 0.63 -2.85
N ASN A 95 -7.53 0.56 -3.64
CA ASN A 95 -7.06 1.68 -4.47
C ASN A 95 -8.09 2.08 -5.54
N THR A 96 -8.82 1.12 -6.11
CA THR A 96 -9.90 1.39 -7.07
C THR A 96 -11.05 2.13 -6.42
N LEU A 97 -11.52 1.71 -5.24
CA LEU A 97 -12.54 2.41 -4.47
C LEU A 97 -12.13 3.85 -4.17
N SER A 98 -10.89 4.04 -3.68
CA SER A 98 -10.34 5.37 -3.37
C SER A 98 -10.19 6.26 -4.60
N LYS A 99 -9.71 5.71 -5.72
CA LYS A 99 -9.43 6.46 -6.96
C LYS A 99 -10.71 6.99 -7.64
N TYR A 100 -11.79 6.23 -7.55
CA TYR A 100 -13.06 6.56 -8.21
C TYR A 100 -14.13 7.06 -7.24
N ASP A 101 -13.77 7.33 -5.97
CA ASP A 101 -14.67 7.79 -4.92
C ASP A 101 -15.93 6.92 -4.75
N LEU A 102 -15.75 5.59 -4.84
CA LEU A 102 -16.85 4.63 -4.77
C LEU A 102 -17.16 4.28 -3.32
N LEU A 103 -18.45 4.17 -2.98
CA LEU A 103 -18.91 3.66 -1.68
C LEU A 103 -18.86 2.12 -1.60
N ALA A 104 -18.99 1.47 -2.74
CA ALA A 104 -18.86 0.02 -2.88
C ALA A 104 -18.54 -0.33 -4.34
N VAL A 105 -17.79 -1.41 -4.55
CA VAL A 105 -17.49 -1.95 -5.89
C VAL A 105 -18.02 -3.38 -6.00
N PRO A 106 -18.70 -3.73 -7.11
CA PRO A 106 -19.17 -5.09 -7.33
C PRO A 106 -18.00 -6.03 -7.64
N VAL A 107 -18.05 -7.20 -7.01
CA VAL A 107 -17.11 -8.30 -7.24
C VAL A 107 -17.78 -9.34 -8.13
N VAL A 108 -17.14 -9.67 -9.24
CA VAL A 108 -17.63 -10.64 -10.22
C VAL A 108 -16.70 -11.85 -10.34
N ASP A 109 -17.23 -12.96 -10.78
CA ASP A 109 -16.43 -14.11 -11.15
C ASP A 109 -15.92 -14.02 -12.60
N GLN A 110 -15.23 -15.07 -13.07
CA GLN A 110 -14.69 -15.13 -14.44
C GLN A 110 -15.78 -15.10 -15.54
N GLU A 111 -17.03 -15.41 -15.19
CA GLU A 111 -18.18 -15.38 -16.10
C GLU A 111 -18.98 -14.06 -15.99
N ASN A 112 -18.42 -13.03 -15.32
CA ASN A 112 -19.05 -11.72 -15.04
C ASN A 112 -20.32 -11.84 -14.20
N LYS A 113 -20.47 -12.88 -13.38
CA LYS A 113 -21.58 -13.01 -12.44
C LYS A 113 -21.28 -12.29 -11.15
N LEU A 114 -22.25 -11.54 -10.66
CA LEU A 114 -22.14 -10.85 -9.36
C LEU A 114 -22.05 -11.88 -8.22
N VAL A 115 -20.94 -11.86 -7.50
CA VAL A 115 -20.66 -12.73 -6.34
C VAL A 115 -20.86 -11.97 -5.02
N GLY A 116 -20.46 -10.70 -4.99
CA GLY A 116 -20.53 -9.86 -3.79
C GLY A 116 -20.14 -8.43 -4.07
N ILE A 117 -19.84 -7.71 -3.03
CA ILE A 117 -19.34 -6.32 -3.07
C ILE A 117 -18.20 -6.15 -2.08
N VAL A 118 -17.31 -5.20 -2.34
CA VAL A 118 -16.37 -4.66 -1.35
C VAL A 118 -16.81 -3.24 -1.04
N THR A 119 -16.95 -2.91 0.22
CA THR A 119 -17.38 -1.60 0.69
C THR A 119 -16.19 -0.71 1.03
N VAL A 120 -16.40 0.59 1.14
CA VAL A 120 -15.34 1.56 1.40
C VAL A 120 -14.72 1.41 2.79
N ASP A 121 -15.47 0.97 3.79
CA ASP A 121 -15.00 0.69 5.14
C ASP A 121 -14.03 -0.51 5.16
N ASP A 122 -14.36 -1.63 4.49
CA ASP A 122 -13.44 -2.75 4.30
C ASP A 122 -12.18 -2.33 3.53
N ALA A 123 -12.33 -1.47 2.51
CA ALA A 123 -11.20 -0.93 1.76
C ALA A 123 -10.29 -0.05 2.62
N LEU A 124 -10.83 0.74 3.56
CA LEU A 124 -10.06 1.54 4.51
C LEU A 124 -9.25 0.67 5.47
N ASP A 125 -9.82 -0.45 5.90
CA ASP A 125 -9.11 -1.42 6.74
C ASP A 125 -7.93 -2.03 5.98
N VAL A 126 -8.13 -2.43 4.72
CA VAL A 126 -7.05 -2.92 3.84
C VAL A 126 -5.95 -1.87 3.67
N ILE A 127 -6.28 -0.60 3.35
CA ILE A 127 -5.30 0.47 3.20
C ILE A 127 -4.49 0.66 4.48
N THR A 128 -5.13 0.54 5.65
CA THR A 128 -4.45 0.68 6.94
C THR A 128 -3.52 -0.51 7.23
N GLU A 129 -3.95 -1.73 6.92
CA GLU A 129 -3.12 -2.94 7.02
C GLU A 129 -1.88 -2.84 6.12
N GLU A 130 -2.06 -2.54 4.83
CA GLU A 130 -0.97 -2.41 3.86
C GLU A 130 0.02 -1.30 4.26
N ALA A 131 -0.47 -0.12 4.68
CA ALA A 131 0.38 0.94 5.18
C ALA A 131 1.22 0.52 6.40
N THR A 132 0.65 -0.31 7.28
CA THR A 132 1.35 -0.84 8.46
C THR A 132 2.41 -1.88 8.05
N GLU A 133 2.08 -2.71 7.06
CA GLU A 133 3.02 -3.69 6.48
C GLU A 133 4.20 -2.99 5.81
N ASP A 134 3.94 -1.98 4.99
CA ASP A 134 4.95 -1.15 4.35
C ASP A 134 5.91 -0.49 5.35
N ILE A 135 5.37 0.10 6.43
CA ILE A 135 6.19 0.67 7.52
C ILE A 135 7.09 -0.40 8.15
N SER A 136 6.58 -1.62 8.30
CA SER A 136 7.36 -2.74 8.85
C SER A 136 8.50 -3.14 7.91
N TYR A 137 8.24 -3.24 6.62
CA TYR A 137 9.27 -3.55 5.61
C TYR A 137 10.32 -2.45 5.49
N ILE A 138 9.93 -1.16 5.55
CA ILE A 138 10.87 -0.04 5.57
C ILE A 138 11.88 -0.17 6.71
N ASN A 139 11.42 -0.63 7.87
CA ASN A 139 12.25 -0.81 9.05
C ASN A 139 12.90 -2.20 9.15
N ALA A 140 12.73 -3.03 8.11
CA ALA A 140 13.21 -4.42 8.07
C ALA A 140 12.77 -5.24 9.30
N VAL A 141 11.52 -5.04 9.72
CA VAL A 141 10.86 -5.80 10.78
C VAL A 141 9.79 -6.66 10.14
N THR A 142 9.67 -7.92 10.54
CA THR A 142 8.58 -8.77 10.07
C THR A 142 7.24 -8.21 10.59
N PRO A 143 6.24 -7.97 9.73
CA PRO A 143 4.91 -7.50 10.14
C PRO A 143 4.27 -8.40 11.21
N SER A 144 3.44 -7.82 12.06
CA SER A 144 2.70 -8.54 13.09
C SER A 144 1.21 -8.28 12.94
N ASP A 145 0.42 -9.35 12.83
CA ASP A 145 -1.05 -9.29 12.75
C ASP A 145 -1.70 -8.92 14.11
N LYS A 146 -0.90 -8.76 15.18
CA LYS A 146 -1.41 -8.51 16.53
C LYS A 146 -1.09 -7.10 17.00
N PRO A 147 -2.00 -6.47 17.78
CA PRO A 147 -1.72 -5.21 18.46
C PRO A 147 -0.44 -5.27 19.28
N TYR A 148 0.25 -4.14 19.40
CA TYR A 148 1.57 -4.05 20.07
C TYR A 148 1.59 -4.66 21.47
N PHE A 149 0.60 -4.36 22.30
CA PHE A 149 0.54 -4.85 23.69
C PHE A 149 0.14 -6.33 23.81
N GLU A 150 -0.48 -6.92 22.79
CA GLU A 150 -0.83 -8.34 22.75
C GLU A 150 0.30 -9.22 22.21
N THR A 151 1.29 -8.60 21.58
CA THR A 151 2.47 -9.31 21.05
C THR A 151 3.47 -9.57 22.18
N SER A 152 3.82 -10.83 22.43
CA SER A 152 4.79 -11.18 23.45
C SER A 152 6.18 -10.63 23.12
N THR A 153 6.95 -10.28 24.15
CA THR A 153 8.33 -9.77 24.02
C THR A 153 9.23 -10.71 23.20
N VAL A 154 9.09 -12.03 23.39
CA VAL A 154 9.86 -13.03 22.64
C VAL A 154 9.53 -12.98 21.13
N ARG A 155 8.25 -12.83 20.78
CA ARG A 155 7.82 -12.74 19.38
C ARG A 155 8.35 -11.46 18.75
N THR A 156 8.24 -10.34 19.44
CA THR A 156 8.81 -9.06 18.98
C THR A 156 10.32 -9.15 18.74
N TYR A 157 11.05 -9.81 19.65
CA TYR A 157 12.48 -10.09 19.50
C TYR A 157 12.78 -10.91 18.24
N LEU A 158 12.05 -12.02 18.03
CA LEU A 158 12.23 -12.89 16.86
C LEU A 158 11.92 -12.20 15.53
N HIS A 159 11.00 -11.23 15.50
CA HIS A 159 10.70 -10.46 14.30
C HIS A 159 11.82 -9.46 13.92
N ARG A 160 12.63 -9.02 14.88
CA ARG A 160 13.71 -8.04 14.66
C ARG A 160 15.08 -8.68 14.50
N LEU A 161 15.33 -9.80 15.15
CA LEU A 161 16.64 -10.43 15.23
C LEU A 161 17.23 -10.83 13.87
N PRO A 162 16.51 -11.48 12.93
CA PRO A 162 17.10 -11.98 11.69
C PRO A 162 17.78 -10.87 10.89
N TRP A 163 17.12 -9.72 10.77
CA TRP A 163 17.67 -8.59 10.04
C TRP A 163 18.91 -8.00 10.70
N LEU A 164 18.90 -7.88 12.03
CA LEU A 164 20.04 -7.39 12.77
C LEU A 164 21.28 -8.31 12.61
N LEU A 165 21.07 -9.63 12.53
CA LEU A 165 22.14 -10.58 12.26
C LEU A 165 22.72 -10.43 10.86
N ILE A 166 21.87 -10.21 9.84
CA ILE A 166 22.31 -9.94 8.47
C ILE A 166 23.15 -8.66 8.41
N LEU A 167 22.68 -7.58 9.06
CA LEU A 167 23.44 -6.32 9.13
C LEU A 167 24.77 -6.49 9.87
N MET A 168 24.81 -7.30 10.93
CA MET A 168 26.05 -7.59 11.68
C MET A 168 27.09 -8.31 10.81
N ILE A 169 26.66 -9.25 9.95
CA ILE A 169 27.54 -9.90 8.98
C ILE A 169 28.15 -8.86 8.02
N GLY A 170 27.32 -7.97 7.46
CA GLY A 170 27.78 -6.88 6.60
C GLY A 170 28.78 -5.95 7.31
N ALA A 171 28.49 -5.57 8.55
CA ALA A 171 29.38 -4.74 9.37
C ALA A 171 30.74 -5.43 9.64
N THR A 172 30.75 -6.77 9.80
CA THR A 172 31.98 -7.55 9.98
C THR A 172 32.90 -7.44 8.77
N PHE A 173 32.35 -7.54 7.54
CA PHE A 173 33.15 -7.34 6.32
C PHE A 173 33.74 -5.93 6.25
N THR A 174 32.98 -4.90 6.59
CA THR A 174 33.49 -3.53 6.67
C THR A 174 34.60 -3.40 7.68
N GLY A 175 34.48 -4.02 8.86
CA GLY A 175 35.51 -4.04 9.89
C GLY A 175 36.81 -4.71 9.42
N LEU A 176 36.73 -5.82 8.70
CA LEU A 176 37.88 -6.51 8.12
C LEU A 176 38.61 -5.63 7.10
N ILE A 177 37.90 -4.94 6.21
CA ILE A 177 38.49 -4.02 5.24
C ILE A 177 39.20 -2.87 5.95
N LEU A 178 38.52 -2.24 6.91
CA LEU A 178 39.12 -1.14 7.67
C LEU A 178 40.40 -1.59 8.42
N ASN A 179 40.39 -2.74 9.08
CA ASN A 179 41.53 -3.26 9.78
C ASN A 179 42.72 -3.53 8.83
N THR A 180 42.45 -4.04 7.61
CA THR A 180 43.50 -4.32 6.61
C THR A 180 44.22 -3.04 6.13
N TYR A 181 43.48 -1.93 6.02
CA TYR A 181 44.01 -0.67 5.46
C TYR A 181 44.30 0.39 6.52
N GLN A 182 44.09 0.10 7.81
CA GLN A 182 44.22 1.09 8.91
C GLN A 182 45.61 1.72 8.98
N GLU A 183 46.67 0.95 8.73
CA GLU A 183 48.05 1.47 8.75
C GLU A 183 48.36 2.39 7.56
N MET A 184 47.62 2.30 6.48
CA MET A 184 47.77 3.15 5.29
C MET A 184 46.96 4.44 5.36
N LEU A 185 45.99 4.51 6.27
CA LEU A 185 45.06 5.65 6.39
C LEU A 185 45.60 6.66 7.40
N PHE A 186 45.59 7.94 7.03
CA PHE A 186 45.87 9.00 7.98
C PHE A 186 44.85 8.98 9.14
N PRO A 187 45.24 9.23 10.39
CA PRO A 187 44.36 9.22 11.56
C PRO A 187 43.06 10.07 11.36
N VAL A 188 43.19 11.20 10.69
CA VAL A 188 42.06 12.10 10.36
C VAL A 188 41.01 11.41 9.46
N VAL A 189 41.45 10.59 8.50
CA VAL A 189 40.57 9.84 7.62
C VAL A 189 39.82 8.77 8.40
N VAL A 190 40.49 8.05 9.28
CA VAL A 190 39.89 7.03 10.17
C VAL A 190 38.83 7.66 11.07
N ALA A 191 39.06 8.84 11.61
CA ALA A 191 38.07 9.59 12.41
C ALA A 191 36.81 10.01 11.61
N CYS A 192 36.92 10.17 10.29
CA CYS A 192 35.78 10.50 9.43
C CYS A 192 34.90 9.29 9.06
N VAL A 193 35.42 8.05 9.18
CA VAL A 193 34.69 6.83 8.76
C VAL A 193 33.31 6.68 9.43
N PRO A 194 33.16 6.84 10.76
CA PRO A 194 31.85 6.74 11.40
C PRO A 194 30.85 7.78 10.87
N MET A 195 31.32 8.98 10.56
CA MET A 195 30.48 10.06 10.04
C MET A 195 30.00 9.75 8.62
N VAL A 196 30.88 9.27 7.74
CA VAL A 196 30.53 8.87 6.38
C VAL A 196 29.57 7.67 6.38
N MET A 197 29.84 6.66 7.22
CA MET A 197 28.98 5.48 7.35
C MET A 197 27.58 5.84 7.87
N GLY A 198 27.49 6.68 8.90
CA GLY A 198 26.22 7.14 9.46
C GLY A 198 25.42 7.94 8.44
N THR A 199 26.06 8.84 7.71
CA THR A 199 25.40 9.62 6.65
C THR A 199 24.95 8.75 5.50
N GLY A 200 25.76 7.77 5.07
CA GLY A 200 25.42 6.82 4.02
C GLY A 200 24.21 5.95 4.41
N GLY A 201 24.17 5.47 5.65
CA GLY A 201 23.03 4.71 6.18
C GLY A 201 21.74 5.54 6.20
N ASN A 202 21.81 6.78 6.67
CA ASN A 202 20.66 7.70 6.68
C ASN A 202 20.18 8.03 5.27
N ALA A 203 21.09 8.29 4.33
CA ALA A 203 20.72 8.54 2.92
C ALA A 203 20.05 7.32 2.29
N GLY A 204 20.56 6.11 2.56
CA GLY A 204 19.96 4.86 2.10
C GLY A 204 18.53 4.66 2.66
N SER A 205 18.33 4.92 3.95
CA SER A 205 17.02 4.86 4.59
C SER A 205 16.03 5.86 3.97
N GLN A 206 16.45 7.11 3.71
CA GLN A 206 15.62 8.12 3.05
C GLN A 206 15.22 7.73 1.63
N ALA A 207 16.14 7.14 0.87
CA ALA A 207 15.87 6.62 -0.46
C ALA A 207 14.83 5.47 -0.40
N SER A 208 15.01 4.52 0.50
CA SER A 208 14.10 3.39 0.70
C SER A 208 12.68 3.86 1.01
N VAL A 209 12.51 4.77 1.99
CA VAL A 209 11.19 5.33 2.35
C VAL A 209 10.53 6.01 1.15
N THR A 210 11.30 6.78 0.36
CA THR A 210 10.77 7.49 -0.81
C THR A 210 10.33 6.52 -1.91
N ILE A 211 11.09 5.46 -2.14
CA ILE A 211 10.79 4.46 -3.18
C ILE A 211 9.59 3.61 -2.76
N ILE A 212 9.55 3.11 -1.52
CA ILE A 212 8.43 2.29 -1.02
C ILE A 212 7.13 3.10 -1.07
N ARG A 213 7.16 4.35 -0.59
CA ARG A 213 6.00 5.25 -0.72
C ARG A 213 5.58 5.46 -2.19
N GLY A 214 6.54 5.59 -3.09
CA GLY A 214 6.26 5.74 -4.52
C GLY A 214 5.65 4.48 -5.13
N MET A 215 5.99 3.30 -4.62
CA MET A 215 5.38 2.01 -5.00
C MET A 215 3.96 1.89 -4.43
N ALA A 216 3.77 2.16 -3.16
CA ALA A 216 2.46 2.14 -2.48
C ALA A 216 1.43 3.10 -3.12
N LEU A 217 1.89 4.21 -3.71
CA LEU A 217 1.04 5.16 -4.44
C LEU A 217 0.93 4.88 -5.96
N ASP A 218 1.36 3.71 -6.44
CA ASP A 218 1.42 3.31 -7.87
C ASP A 218 2.15 4.34 -8.78
N GLN A 219 3.00 5.19 -8.19
CA GLN A 219 3.84 6.16 -8.93
C GLN A 219 5.10 5.51 -9.50
N ILE A 220 5.56 4.42 -8.88
CA ILE A 220 6.73 3.64 -9.28
C ILE A 220 6.29 2.19 -9.50
N ARG A 221 6.49 1.70 -10.72
CA ARG A 221 6.19 0.31 -11.08
C ARG A 221 7.46 -0.51 -11.24
N PRO A 222 7.42 -1.84 -11.10
CA PRO A 222 8.60 -2.71 -11.27
C PRO A 222 9.35 -2.50 -12.59
N ARG A 223 8.65 -2.10 -13.65
CA ARG A 223 9.25 -1.76 -14.96
C ARG A 223 10.10 -0.49 -14.95
N ASP A 224 9.95 0.37 -13.96
CA ASP A 224 10.66 1.65 -13.86
C ASP A 224 11.98 1.55 -13.06
N ILE A 225 12.38 0.33 -12.64
CA ILE A 225 13.54 0.09 -11.77
C ILE A 225 14.82 0.76 -12.26
N LEU A 226 15.10 0.71 -13.55
CA LEU A 226 16.30 1.35 -14.12
C LEU A 226 16.27 2.88 -14.03
N LYS A 227 15.08 3.49 -14.17
CA LYS A 227 14.90 4.94 -14.01
C LYS A 227 15.10 5.34 -12.55
N VAL A 228 14.58 4.53 -11.61
CA VAL A 228 14.75 4.74 -10.17
C VAL A 228 16.23 4.66 -9.82
N ILE A 229 16.94 3.59 -10.19
CA ILE A 229 18.37 3.43 -9.95
C ILE A 229 19.16 4.63 -10.49
N TRP A 230 18.89 5.06 -11.72
CA TRP A 230 19.58 6.19 -12.33
C TRP A 230 19.28 7.52 -11.63
N LYS A 231 18.07 7.70 -11.10
CA LYS A 231 17.69 8.87 -10.32
C LYS A 231 18.41 8.86 -8.97
N GLU A 232 18.37 7.75 -8.24
CA GLU A 232 19.00 7.61 -6.92
C GLU A 232 20.53 7.71 -6.99
N LEU A 233 21.15 7.19 -8.05
CA LEU A 233 22.59 7.35 -8.27
C LEU A 233 22.98 8.85 -8.38
N ARG A 234 22.23 9.65 -9.11
CA ARG A 234 22.47 11.10 -9.23
C ARG A 234 22.23 11.83 -7.91
N VAL A 235 21.16 11.49 -7.21
CA VAL A 235 20.85 12.06 -5.87
C VAL A 235 21.95 11.69 -4.89
N GLY A 236 22.37 10.43 -4.84
CA GLY A 236 23.45 9.95 -3.97
C GLY A 236 24.78 10.64 -4.26
N LEU A 237 25.12 10.90 -5.52
CA LEU A 237 26.32 11.61 -5.91
C LEU A 237 26.28 13.08 -5.44
N LEU A 238 25.15 13.76 -5.58
CA LEU A 238 24.98 15.13 -5.07
C LEU A 238 25.07 15.19 -3.55
N ILE A 239 24.43 14.25 -2.85
CA ILE A 239 24.52 14.14 -1.38
C ILE A 239 25.98 13.90 -0.97
N GLY A 240 26.66 12.94 -1.61
CA GLY A 240 28.05 12.61 -1.33
C GLY A 240 28.99 13.80 -1.51
N LEU A 241 28.86 14.57 -2.60
CA LEU A 241 29.63 15.80 -2.82
C LEU A 241 29.34 16.86 -1.75
N SER A 242 28.07 17.06 -1.40
CA SER A 242 27.67 18.03 -0.39
C SER A 242 28.24 17.67 0.99
N VAL A 243 28.14 16.39 1.37
CA VAL A 243 28.69 15.88 2.65
C VAL A 243 30.22 15.97 2.66
N ALA A 244 30.89 15.66 1.55
CA ALA A 244 32.33 15.79 1.44
C ALA A 244 32.78 17.25 1.61
N LEU A 245 32.07 18.22 1.01
CA LEU A 245 32.34 19.64 1.18
C LEU A 245 32.16 20.09 2.63
N VAL A 246 31.05 19.70 3.28
CA VAL A 246 30.81 20.03 4.70
C VAL A 246 31.87 19.40 5.60
N CYS A 247 32.25 18.15 5.33
CA CYS A 247 33.31 17.46 6.06
C CYS A 247 34.66 18.18 5.92
N PHE A 248 35.00 18.60 4.70
CA PHE A 248 36.22 19.36 4.44
C PHE A 248 36.25 20.71 5.20
N VAL A 249 35.15 21.46 5.15
CA VAL A 249 35.00 22.73 5.87
C VAL A 249 35.11 22.51 7.40
N LYS A 250 34.43 21.45 7.89
CA LYS A 250 34.54 21.07 9.32
C LYS A 250 35.98 20.77 9.74
N LEU A 251 36.72 19.98 8.96
CA LEU A 251 38.11 19.66 9.26
C LEU A 251 38.97 20.94 9.28
N GLN A 252 38.78 21.83 8.30
CA GLN A 252 39.57 23.08 8.25
C GLN A 252 39.26 24.05 9.39
N LEU A 253 38.01 24.17 9.80
CA LEU A 253 37.59 25.14 10.81
C LEU A 253 37.72 24.62 12.24
N LEU A 254 37.28 23.38 12.50
CA LEU A 254 37.20 22.83 13.86
C LEU A 254 38.54 22.25 14.33
N ASP A 255 39.21 21.51 13.44
CA ASP A 255 40.49 20.85 13.84
C ASP A 255 41.61 21.86 13.95
N ASN A 256 41.67 22.92 13.14
CA ASN A 256 42.59 24.04 13.32
C ASN A 256 42.28 24.86 14.58
N LEU A 257 40.97 24.98 14.97
CA LEU A 257 40.59 25.75 16.16
C LEU A 257 40.77 24.96 17.45
N LEU A 258 40.59 23.65 17.46
CA LEU A 258 40.62 22.80 18.64
C LEU A 258 42.00 22.15 18.91
N PHE A 259 42.75 21.86 17.87
CA PHE A 259 44.01 21.09 18.00
C PHE A 259 45.24 21.84 17.57
N GLY A 260 45.11 23.07 17.03
CA GLY A 260 46.26 23.98 16.81
C GLY A 260 47.42 23.40 16.00
N TYR A 261 47.15 22.56 15.06
CA TYR A 261 48.18 22.08 14.13
C TYR A 261 48.50 23.20 13.14
N THR A 262 49.47 24.01 13.50
CA THR A 262 50.22 24.84 12.57
C THR A 262 51.37 24.04 11.96
#